data_bc4b6a006444abb817d7c4865d3b8508
#
_entry.id   bc4b6a006444abb817d7c4865d3b8508
#
_cell.length_a   1.000
_cell.length_b   1.000
_cell.length_c   1.000
_cell.angle_alpha   90.00
_cell.angle_beta   90.00
_cell.angle_gamma   90.00
#
_symmetry.space_group_name_H-M   'P 1'
#
loop_
_entity.id
_entity.type
_entity.pdbx_description
1 polymer ?
#
loop_
_entity_poly.entity_id
_entity_poly.type
_entity_poly.pdbx_seq_one_letter_code
_entity_poly.pdbx_strand_id
1 'polypeptide(L)'
;MKILHVITSLRIGGAEKLLVDLLPRLQDMGNEVCLYAFSGEHTSLVDQLNASGIEVILGGKNDSVYHPKHIRILRQLMPKYDIVHTHNTSPQLFAALANIGKNTLLVTTEHNTSNRKRKLFFFHPIDKWMYKQYQQIICVSAPCFSNLKAYLCGESDRMCIISNGIDTQRFVNASTSSEYNHNSLGAAHIIINVAGFRWEKDQPTIIRAMHLLPDDYHLLLVGDGARKEEYLQMVHRLGIEARIHFLGVRSDVPELLTSADVVVMSSHHEGLSLSNLEGMAAGKPFVASDVDGLREIVSGYGVLFPHEDHNSLALEIKRLCEDTRYANNIASRCLQRAKEFDISSTVIGYSTIYRELINQKT
;
A
#
# COMPACT_ATOMS: atom_id res chain seq x y z
N MET A 1 -15.03 19.31 10.62
CA MET A 1 -15.99 18.56 9.76
C MET A 1 -16.12 17.15 10.32
N LYS A 2 -17.29 16.52 10.14
CA LYS A 2 -17.52 15.12 10.51
C LYS A 2 -17.36 14.24 9.27
N ILE A 3 -16.43 13.30 9.30
CA ILE A 3 -16.04 12.50 8.13
C ILE A 3 -16.16 11.01 8.48
N LEU A 4 -16.98 10.29 7.70
CA LEU A 4 -17.07 8.84 7.78
C LEU A 4 -16.27 8.20 6.65
N HIS A 5 -15.20 7.48 6.99
CA HIS A 5 -14.53 6.61 6.05
C HIS A 5 -15.20 5.23 6.01
N VAL A 6 -15.31 4.63 4.84
CA VAL A 6 -15.95 3.32 4.66
C VAL A 6 -15.05 2.42 3.83
N ILE A 7 -14.71 1.26 4.37
CA ILE A 7 -13.84 0.28 3.71
C ILE A 7 -14.40 -1.14 3.82
N THR A 8 -13.94 -2.03 2.96
CA THR A 8 -14.37 -3.43 2.95
C THR A 8 -13.93 -4.20 4.20
N SER A 9 -12.66 -4.07 4.58
CA SER A 9 -12.05 -4.74 5.75
C SER A 9 -10.83 -3.96 6.21
N LEU A 10 -10.31 -4.29 7.39
CA LEU A 10 -9.02 -3.81 7.90
C LEU A 10 -7.98 -4.95 7.96
N ARG A 11 -8.02 -5.90 7.01
CA ARG A 11 -6.93 -6.84 6.79
C ARG A 11 -5.72 -6.10 6.23
N ILE A 12 -4.52 -6.63 6.45
CA ILE A 12 -3.29 -5.98 6.00
C ILE A 12 -3.25 -5.85 4.48
N GLY A 13 -3.27 -4.61 4.00
CA GLY A 13 -3.22 -4.20 2.61
C GLY A 13 -2.82 -2.73 2.47
N GLY A 14 -2.54 -2.28 1.25
CA GLY A 14 -2.06 -0.91 1.01
C GLY A 14 -3.09 0.18 1.35
N ALA A 15 -4.36 -0.02 0.99
CA ALA A 15 -5.42 0.94 1.29
C ALA A 15 -5.70 1.00 2.80
N GLU A 16 -5.67 -0.14 3.47
CA GLU A 16 -5.89 -0.28 4.91
C GLU A 16 -4.75 0.38 5.71
N LYS A 17 -3.50 0.13 5.34
CA LYS A 17 -2.33 0.80 5.93
C LYS A 17 -2.38 2.31 5.75
N LEU A 18 -2.72 2.78 4.54
CA LEU A 18 -2.90 4.20 4.28
C LEU A 18 -3.90 4.83 5.25
N LEU A 19 -5.04 4.18 5.50
CA LEU A 19 -6.05 4.72 6.42
C LEU A 19 -5.56 4.80 7.86
N VAL A 20 -4.77 3.83 8.31
CA VAL A 20 -4.16 3.86 9.65
C VAL A 20 -3.24 5.08 9.83
N ASP A 21 -2.50 5.45 8.78
CA ASP A 21 -1.61 6.61 8.83
C ASP A 21 -2.34 7.95 8.55
N LEU A 22 -3.40 7.93 7.73
CA LEU A 22 -4.14 9.10 7.27
C LEU A 22 -5.15 9.62 8.29
N LEU A 23 -5.97 8.72 8.88
CA LEU A 23 -7.13 9.13 9.67
C LEU A 23 -6.76 9.89 10.94
N PRO A 24 -5.74 9.48 11.73
CA PRO A 24 -5.30 10.25 12.88
C PRO A 24 -4.85 11.67 12.47
N ARG A 25 -4.14 11.81 11.36
CA ARG A 25 -3.65 13.11 10.87
C ARG A 25 -4.79 14.02 10.40
N LEU A 26 -5.84 13.45 9.81
CA LEU A 26 -7.06 14.22 9.50
C LEU A 26 -7.77 14.67 10.78
N GLN A 27 -7.76 13.86 11.84
CA GLN A 27 -8.31 14.21 13.14
C GLN A 27 -7.48 15.33 13.81
N ASP A 28 -6.15 15.28 13.74
CA ASP A 28 -5.24 16.32 14.23
C ASP A 28 -5.47 17.69 13.57
N MET A 29 -6.01 17.69 12.34
CA MET A 29 -6.44 18.91 11.65
C MET A 29 -7.81 19.45 12.14
N GLY A 30 -8.36 18.92 13.23
CA GLY A 30 -9.60 19.36 13.86
C GLY A 30 -10.87 18.77 13.24
N ASN A 31 -10.78 17.62 12.55
CA ASN A 31 -11.94 16.89 12.06
C ASN A 31 -12.39 15.83 13.08
N GLU A 32 -13.68 15.51 13.06
CA GLU A 32 -14.21 14.32 13.73
C GLU A 32 -14.24 13.18 12.70
N VAL A 33 -13.42 12.17 12.91
CA VAL A 33 -13.19 11.09 11.94
C VAL A 33 -13.65 9.75 12.52
N CYS A 34 -14.42 8.99 11.74
CA CYS A 34 -14.87 7.64 12.08
C CYS A 34 -14.65 6.71 10.89
N LEU A 35 -14.37 5.44 11.15
CA LEU A 35 -14.22 4.42 10.12
C LEU A 35 -15.28 3.32 10.27
N TYR A 36 -16.00 3.00 9.19
CA TYR A 36 -16.87 1.83 9.11
C TYR A 36 -16.25 0.77 8.20
N ALA A 37 -15.89 -0.38 8.77
CA ALA A 37 -15.44 -1.55 8.02
C ALA A 37 -16.58 -2.56 7.85
N PHE A 38 -16.84 -3.04 6.64
CA PHE A 38 -17.90 -4.02 6.38
C PHE A 38 -17.61 -5.36 7.04
N SER A 39 -16.35 -5.80 7.03
CA SER A 39 -15.92 -6.98 7.78
C SER A 39 -16.00 -6.72 9.29
N GLY A 40 -16.53 -7.69 10.03
CA GLY A 40 -16.51 -7.69 11.49
C GLY A 40 -15.26 -8.33 12.09
N GLU A 41 -14.23 -8.56 11.29
CA GLU A 41 -12.98 -9.11 11.76
C GLU A 41 -12.16 -8.07 12.53
N HIS A 42 -11.75 -8.44 13.75
CA HIS A 42 -10.87 -7.63 14.58
C HIS A 42 -9.42 -7.92 14.22
N THR A 43 -8.69 -6.91 13.77
CA THR A 43 -7.30 -7.03 13.31
C THR A 43 -6.40 -6.06 14.07
N SER A 44 -5.07 -6.25 13.97
CA SER A 44 -4.10 -5.32 14.55
C SER A 44 -4.24 -3.88 14.02
N LEU A 45 -4.76 -3.67 12.81
CA LEU A 45 -5.02 -2.33 12.28
C LEU A 45 -6.21 -1.65 12.96
N VAL A 46 -7.21 -2.44 13.42
CA VAL A 46 -8.31 -1.93 14.27
C VAL A 46 -7.75 -1.43 15.60
N ASP A 47 -6.85 -2.21 16.22
CA ASP A 47 -6.22 -1.82 17.48
C ASP A 47 -5.39 -0.53 17.33
N GLN A 48 -4.62 -0.40 16.25
CA GLN A 48 -3.83 0.79 15.95
C GLN A 48 -4.72 2.04 15.78
N LEU A 49 -5.83 1.94 15.05
CA LEU A 49 -6.76 3.05 14.87
C LEU A 49 -7.42 3.45 16.18
N ASN A 50 -7.89 2.48 16.98
CA ASN A 50 -8.51 2.74 18.29
C ASN A 50 -7.50 3.39 19.25
N ALA A 51 -6.23 2.92 19.27
CA ALA A 51 -5.17 3.50 20.07
C ALA A 51 -4.84 4.96 19.65
N SER A 52 -5.08 5.31 18.39
CA SER A 52 -4.95 6.68 17.86
C SER A 52 -6.22 7.52 18.06
N GLY A 53 -7.23 7.03 18.79
CA GLY A 53 -8.46 7.77 19.08
C GLY A 53 -9.47 7.80 17.92
N ILE A 54 -9.31 6.98 16.89
CA ILE A 54 -10.27 6.85 15.79
C ILE A 54 -11.33 5.81 16.15
N GLU A 55 -12.60 6.21 16.14
CA GLU A 55 -13.71 5.30 16.31
C GLU A 55 -13.82 4.35 15.09
N VAL A 56 -13.79 3.03 15.35
CA VAL A 56 -13.92 2.01 14.31
C VAL A 56 -15.22 1.22 14.54
N ILE A 57 -16.15 1.35 13.61
CA ILE A 57 -17.39 0.57 13.58
C ILE A 57 -17.15 -0.67 12.72
N LEU A 58 -17.30 -1.86 13.29
CA LEU A 58 -17.15 -3.11 12.56
C LEU A 58 -18.52 -3.66 12.14
N GLY A 59 -18.59 -4.26 10.96
CA GLY A 59 -19.71 -5.06 10.50
C GLY A 59 -19.89 -6.34 11.33
N GLY A 60 -20.79 -7.23 10.92
CA GLY A 60 -20.97 -8.50 11.62
C GLY A 60 -19.87 -9.51 11.28
N LYS A 61 -19.42 -10.26 12.29
CA LYS A 61 -18.25 -11.16 12.22
C LYS A 61 -18.30 -12.18 11.08
N ASN A 62 -19.50 -12.60 10.65
CA ASN A 62 -19.71 -13.59 9.59
C ASN A 62 -20.43 -13.01 8.36
N ASP A 63 -20.51 -11.68 8.26
CA ASP A 63 -21.24 -11.07 7.15
C ASP A 63 -20.40 -11.00 5.89
N SER A 64 -21.05 -11.35 4.78
CA SER A 64 -20.48 -11.04 3.48
C SER A 64 -20.32 -9.53 3.30
N VAL A 65 -19.21 -9.09 2.75
CA VAL A 65 -18.98 -7.69 2.37
C VAL A 65 -19.95 -7.19 1.28
N TYR A 66 -20.76 -8.08 0.71
CA TYR A 66 -21.84 -7.79 -0.23
C TYR A 66 -23.24 -7.93 0.40
N HIS A 67 -23.34 -8.09 1.74
CA HIS A 67 -24.63 -8.26 2.38
C HIS A 67 -25.42 -6.94 2.38
N PRO A 68 -26.69 -6.91 1.91
CA PRO A 68 -27.49 -5.68 1.78
C PRO A 68 -27.68 -4.88 3.07
N LYS A 69 -27.48 -5.49 4.24
CA LYS A 69 -27.57 -4.80 5.54
C LYS A 69 -26.61 -3.61 5.65
N HIS A 70 -25.46 -3.64 4.94
CA HIS A 70 -24.53 -2.51 4.93
C HIS A 70 -25.17 -1.24 4.35
N ILE A 71 -26.09 -1.36 3.39
CA ILE A 71 -26.87 -0.22 2.88
C ILE A 71 -27.73 0.38 4.00
N ARG A 72 -28.40 -0.47 4.80
CA ARG A 72 -29.24 0.00 5.92
C ARG A 72 -28.39 0.70 6.99
N ILE A 73 -27.24 0.12 7.35
CA ILE A 73 -26.32 0.71 8.32
C ILE A 73 -25.81 2.06 7.81
N LEU A 74 -25.37 2.13 6.55
CA LEU A 74 -24.93 3.38 5.94
C LEU A 74 -26.04 4.44 5.92
N ARG A 75 -27.29 4.08 5.60
CA ARG A 75 -28.43 5.01 5.65
C ARG A 75 -28.69 5.60 7.04
N GLN A 76 -28.31 4.89 8.11
CA GLN A 76 -28.42 5.36 9.50
C GLN A 76 -27.20 6.21 9.93
N LEU A 77 -26.00 5.89 9.43
CA LEU A 77 -24.76 6.59 9.77
C LEU A 77 -24.60 7.90 8.99
N MET A 78 -24.77 7.86 7.68
CA MET A 78 -24.47 8.95 6.76
C MET A 78 -25.04 10.33 7.16
N PRO A 79 -26.30 10.43 7.66
CA PRO A 79 -26.85 11.73 8.09
C PRO A 79 -26.12 12.41 9.25
N LYS A 80 -25.26 11.69 9.95
CA LYS A 80 -24.48 12.21 11.09
C LYS A 80 -23.15 12.85 10.65
N TYR A 81 -22.78 12.70 9.37
CA TYR A 81 -21.51 13.11 8.82
C TYR A 81 -21.69 14.11 7.66
N ASP A 82 -20.77 15.03 7.56
CA ASP A 82 -20.74 16.02 6.47
C ASP A 82 -20.31 15.34 5.17
N ILE A 83 -19.32 14.45 5.25
CA ILE A 83 -18.73 13.72 4.14
C ILE A 83 -18.65 12.22 4.45
N VAL A 84 -18.96 11.41 3.44
CA VAL A 84 -18.72 9.97 3.45
C VAL A 84 -17.69 9.63 2.38
N HIS A 85 -16.54 9.12 2.80
CA HIS A 85 -15.43 8.76 1.91
C HIS A 85 -15.28 7.25 1.84
N THR A 86 -15.47 6.69 0.66
CA THR A 86 -15.44 5.24 0.43
C THR A 86 -14.13 4.77 -0.18
N HIS A 87 -13.70 3.58 0.22
CA HIS A 87 -12.55 2.87 -0.31
C HIS A 87 -12.98 1.47 -0.75
N ASN A 88 -12.54 1.03 -1.92
CA ASN A 88 -12.90 -0.26 -2.52
C ASN A 88 -14.34 -0.33 -3.08
N THR A 89 -14.56 -1.29 -3.98
CA THR A 89 -15.75 -1.35 -4.86
C THR A 89 -17.07 -1.58 -4.13
N SER A 90 -17.10 -2.46 -3.10
CA SER A 90 -18.38 -2.73 -2.41
C SER A 90 -18.84 -1.55 -1.55
N PRO A 91 -17.99 -0.87 -0.76
CA PRO A 91 -18.34 0.39 -0.10
C PRO A 91 -18.80 1.48 -1.06
N GLN A 92 -18.14 1.61 -2.23
CA GLN A 92 -18.55 2.58 -3.26
C GLN A 92 -20.00 2.35 -3.70
N LEU A 93 -20.34 1.14 -4.11
CA LEU A 93 -21.69 0.83 -4.57
C LEU A 93 -22.72 1.01 -3.46
N PHE A 94 -22.43 0.53 -2.26
CA PHE A 94 -23.40 0.54 -1.17
C PHE A 94 -23.63 1.93 -0.59
N ALA A 95 -22.59 2.78 -0.53
CA ALA A 95 -22.76 4.19 -0.15
C ALA A 95 -23.58 4.95 -1.20
N ALA A 96 -23.33 4.74 -2.51
CA ALA A 96 -24.15 5.31 -3.56
C ALA A 96 -25.62 4.93 -3.45
N LEU A 97 -25.93 3.63 -3.21
CA LEU A 97 -27.29 3.14 -2.99
C LEU A 97 -27.90 3.70 -1.68
N ALA A 98 -27.13 3.78 -0.62
CA ALA A 98 -27.61 4.32 0.66
C ALA A 98 -27.90 5.84 0.58
N ASN A 99 -27.25 6.57 -0.34
CA ASN A 99 -27.43 8.00 -0.51
C ASN A 99 -28.65 8.38 -1.37
N ILE A 100 -29.33 7.41 -2.00
CA ILE A 100 -30.55 7.69 -2.78
C ILE A 100 -31.59 8.39 -1.89
N GLY A 101 -32.03 9.60 -2.29
CA GLY A 101 -32.94 10.44 -1.52
C GLY A 101 -32.30 11.10 -0.31
N LYS A 102 -30.97 11.17 -0.24
CA LYS A 102 -30.16 11.89 0.76
C LYS A 102 -29.22 12.85 0.04
N ASN A 103 -28.71 13.84 0.78
CA ASN A 103 -27.79 14.85 0.25
C ASN A 103 -26.43 14.84 0.96
N THR A 104 -25.96 13.65 1.41
CA THR A 104 -24.62 13.51 2.00
C THR A 104 -23.58 13.62 0.87
N LEU A 105 -22.51 14.36 1.10
CA LEU A 105 -21.40 14.46 0.16
C LEU A 105 -20.63 13.13 0.11
N LEU A 106 -20.49 12.57 -1.08
CA LEU A 106 -19.76 11.34 -1.32
C LEU A 106 -18.41 11.62 -1.99
N VAL A 107 -17.35 11.09 -1.41
CA VAL A 107 -16.01 11.05 -1.98
C VAL A 107 -15.58 9.59 -2.08
N THR A 108 -14.80 9.25 -3.09
CA THR A 108 -14.22 7.90 -3.19
C THR A 108 -12.77 7.93 -3.62
N THR A 109 -11.97 6.96 -3.13
CA THR A 109 -10.61 6.73 -3.60
C THR A 109 -10.51 5.41 -4.35
N GLU A 110 -9.99 5.49 -5.57
CA GLU A 110 -9.60 4.34 -6.39
C GLU A 110 -8.15 3.95 -6.09
N HIS A 111 -7.98 2.77 -5.49
CA HIS A 111 -6.68 2.23 -5.09
C HIS A 111 -6.04 1.31 -6.15
N ASN A 112 -6.81 0.85 -7.14
CA ASN A 112 -6.35 -0.11 -8.13
C ASN A 112 -6.31 0.49 -9.53
N THR A 113 -5.23 0.22 -10.26
CA THR A 113 -5.11 0.60 -11.68
C THR A 113 -6.02 -0.21 -12.58
N SER A 114 -6.36 -1.45 -12.19
CA SER A 114 -7.27 -2.31 -12.93
C SER A 114 -8.24 -3.05 -12.01
N ASN A 115 -9.47 -3.24 -12.48
CA ASN A 115 -10.48 -4.02 -11.77
C ASN A 115 -11.05 -5.09 -12.75
N ARG A 116 -10.97 -6.36 -12.37
CA ARG A 116 -11.47 -7.48 -13.21
C ARG A 116 -12.95 -7.31 -13.58
N LYS A 117 -13.77 -6.71 -12.70
CA LYS A 117 -15.19 -6.45 -12.97
C LYS A 117 -15.41 -5.49 -14.14
N ARG A 118 -14.49 -4.54 -14.36
CA ARG A 118 -14.57 -3.60 -15.50
C ARG A 118 -14.46 -4.28 -16.88
N LYS A 119 -13.93 -5.51 -16.94
CA LYS A 119 -13.90 -6.32 -18.17
C LYS A 119 -15.27 -6.91 -18.53
N LEU A 120 -16.23 -6.87 -17.62
CA LEU A 120 -17.57 -7.41 -17.82
C LEU A 120 -18.53 -6.27 -18.17
N PHE A 121 -18.92 -6.19 -19.44
CA PHE A 121 -19.68 -5.07 -20.02
C PHE A 121 -21.02 -4.77 -19.32
N PHE A 122 -21.66 -5.73 -18.70
CA PHE A 122 -22.93 -5.56 -18.01
C PHE A 122 -22.80 -4.82 -16.66
N PHE A 123 -21.60 -4.72 -16.07
CA PHE A 123 -21.38 -3.86 -14.90
C PHE A 123 -21.19 -2.39 -15.25
N HIS A 124 -20.84 -2.07 -16.50
CA HIS A 124 -20.55 -0.71 -16.92
C HIS A 124 -21.68 0.31 -16.63
N PRO A 125 -22.97 0.04 -16.93
CA PRO A 125 -24.05 0.97 -16.60
C PRO A 125 -24.20 1.22 -15.09
N ILE A 126 -24.03 0.16 -14.28
CA ILE A 126 -24.13 0.22 -12.82
C ILE A 126 -22.97 1.05 -12.26
N ASP A 127 -21.75 0.78 -12.71
CA ASP A 127 -20.56 1.52 -12.28
C ASP A 127 -20.66 2.98 -12.70
N LYS A 128 -21.09 3.27 -13.95
CA LYS A 128 -21.27 4.64 -14.44
C LYS A 128 -22.32 5.41 -13.60
N TRP A 129 -23.44 4.77 -13.27
CA TRP A 129 -24.43 5.33 -12.37
C TRP A 129 -23.84 5.57 -10.97
N MET A 130 -23.12 4.59 -10.41
CA MET A 130 -22.49 4.68 -9.10
C MET A 130 -21.52 5.87 -9.03
N TYR A 131 -20.58 5.99 -9.96
CA TYR A 131 -19.62 7.10 -9.98
C TYR A 131 -20.28 8.47 -10.13
N LYS A 132 -21.45 8.57 -10.79
CA LYS A 132 -22.23 9.80 -10.88
C LYS A 132 -22.78 10.28 -9.54
N GLN A 133 -22.88 9.41 -8.53
CA GLN A 133 -23.32 9.80 -7.20
C GLN A 133 -22.21 10.49 -6.38
N TYR A 134 -20.96 10.40 -6.81
CA TYR A 134 -19.81 10.96 -6.11
C TYR A 134 -19.51 12.39 -6.60
N GLN A 135 -19.33 13.31 -5.64
CA GLN A 135 -18.88 14.67 -5.89
C GLN A 135 -17.41 14.71 -6.27
N GLN A 136 -16.61 13.82 -5.69
CA GLN A 136 -15.18 13.73 -6.02
C GLN A 136 -14.70 12.27 -6.06
N ILE A 137 -13.85 11.98 -7.03
CA ILE A 137 -13.19 10.68 -7.23
C ILE A 137 -11.68 10.92 -7.19
N ILE A 138 -11.01 10.38 -6.20
CA ILE A 138 -9.57 10.47 -6.02
C ILE A 138 -8.93 9.23 -6.64
N CYS A 139 -7.99 9.41 -7.56
CA CYS A 139 -7.17 8.34 -8.13
C CYS A 139 -5.77 8.39 -7.51
N VAL A 140 -5.24 7.26 -7.04
CA VAL A 140 -3.94 7.22 -6.36
C VAL A 140 -2.73 7.35 -7.29
N SER A 141 -2.93 7.35 -8.61
CA SER A 141 -1.86 7.48 -9.61
C SER A 141 -2.39 7.91 -10.97
N ALA A 142 -1.51 8.43 -11.83
CA ALA A 142 -1.85 8.79 -13.21
C ALA A 142 -2.36 7.59 -14.04
N PRO A 143 -1.79 6.37 -13.96
CA PRO A 143 -2.37 5.20 -14.62
C PRO A 143 -3.78 4.86 -14.11
N CYS A 144 -4.02 4.97 -12.79
CA CYS A 144 -5.35 4.76 -12.21
C CYS A 144 -6.37 5.76 -12.79
N PHE A 145 -5.98 7.05 -12.83
CA PHE A 145 -6.80 8.12 -13.41
C PHE A 145 -7.11 7.86 -14.89
N SER A 146 -6.10 7.58 -15.70
CA SER A 146 -6.25 7.36 -17.15
C SER A 146 -7.15 6.16 -17.46
N ASN A 147 -6.97 5.05 -16.72
CA ASN A 147 -7.77 3.85 -16.89
C ASN A 147 -9.23 4.06 -16.47
N LEU A 148 -9.47 4.78 -15.37
CA LEU A 148 -10.82 5.09 -14.93
C LEU A 148 -11.50 6.08 -15.89
N LYS A 149 -10.81 7.13 -16.34
CA LYS A 149 -11.30 8.08 -17.33
C LYS A 149 -11.72 7.39 -18.64
N ALA A 150 -10.89 6.48 -19.15
CA ALA A 150 -11.21 5.68 -20.32
C ALA A 150 -12.47 4.83 -20.09
N TYR A 151 -12.56 4.17 -18.92
CA TYR A 151 -13.73 3.35 -18.56
C TYR A 151 -15.01 4.17 -18.43
N LEU A 152 -14.95 5.42 -17.94
CA LEU A 152 -16.10 6.32 -17.82
C LEU A 152 -16.38 7.15 -19.09
N CYS A 153 -15.84 6.75 -20.24
CA CYS A 153 -16.04 7.40 -21.56
C CYS A 153 -15.60 8.88 -21.57
N GLY A 154 -14.54 9.20 -20.86
CA GLY A 154 -13.94 10.53 -20.84
C GLY A 154 -14.47 11.49 -19.77
N GLU A 155 -15.49 11.12 -19.00
CA GLU A 155 -15.97 11.91 -17.86
C GLU A 155 -14.87 12.02 -16.79
N SER A 156 -14.33 13.23 -16.54
CA SER A 156 -13.22 13.45 -15.61
C SER A 156 -13.31 14.69 -14.73
N ASP A 157 -14.36 15.50 -14.88
CA ASP A 157 -14.49 16.79 -14.18
C ASP A 157 -14.49 16.68 -12.65
N ARG A 158 -14.86 15.50 -12.13
CA ARG A 158 -14.88 15.16 -10.70
C ARG A 158 -13.74 14.24 -10.30
N MET A 159 -12.73 14.10 -11.13
CA MET A 159 -11.59 13.22 -10.88
C MET A 159 -10.33 14.04 -10.62
N CYS A 160 -9.56 13.63 -9.62
CA CYS A 160 -8.24 14.19 -9.37
C CYS A 160 -7.24 13.08 -9.03
N ILE A 161 -5.96 13.44 -9.02
CA ILE A 161 -4.89 12.54 -8.60
C ILE A 161 -4.37 13.03 -7.26
N ILE A 162 -4.42 12.16 -6.25
CA ILE A 162 -3.71 12.32 -4.99
C ILE A 162 -2.99 11.02 -4.72
N SER A 163 -1.66 11.05 -4.84
CA SER A 163 -0.83 9.87 -4.61
C SER A 163 -0.91 9.43 -3.16
N ASN A 164 -0.89 8.11 -2.94
CA ASN A 164 -0.74 7.57 -1.60
C ASN A 164 0.63 7.95 -1.04
N GLY A 165 0.64 8.45 0.18
CA GLY A 165 1.85 8.73 0.92
C GLY A 165 2.12 7.69 2.00
N ILE A 166 3.31 7.75 2.57
CA ILE A 166 3.76 6.98 3.73
C ILE A 166 4.26 7.92 4.82
N ASP A 167 4.24 7.47 6.06
CA ASP A 167 4.91 8.17 7.16
C ASP A 167 6.43 7.98 7.05
N THR A 168 7.10 8.86 6.31
CA THR A 168 8.55 8.76 6.08
C THR A 168 9.35 8.86 7.38
N GLN A 169 8.89 9.60 8.37
CA GLN A 169 9.57 9.77 9.65
C GLN A 169 9.63 8.47 10.45
N ARG A 170 8.60 7.63 10.34
CA ARG A 170 8.58 6.31 10.98
C ARG A 170 9.75 5.44 10.54
N PHE A 171 10.18 5.53 9.28
CA PHE A 171 11.29 4.74 8.74
C PHE A 171 12.64 5.39 9.03
N VAL A 172 12.74 6.72 8.95
CA VAL A 172 13.98 7.46 9.26
C VAL A 172 14.37 7.31 10.73
N ASN A 173 13.40 7.29 11.65
CA ASN A 173 13.63 7.23 13.09
C ASN A 173 13.66 5.80 13.65
N ALA A 174 13.48 4.78 12.82
CA ALA A 174 13.51 3.39 13.26
C ALA A 174 14.92 2.96 13.71
N SER A 175 14.99 2.24 14.83
CA SER A 175 16.21 1.57 15.27
C SER A 175 16.40 0.26 14.51
N THR A 176 17.61 -0.30 14.55
CA THR A 176 17.85 -1.64 14.01
C THR A 176 17.13 -2.71 14.83
N SER A 177 16.64 -3.77 14.17
CA SER A 177 16.04 -4.92 14.82
C SER A 177 17.03 -5.60 15.76
N SER A 178 16.60 -5.97 16.97
CA SER A 178 17.44 -6.74 17.89
C SER A 178 17.56 -8.21 17.49
N GLU A 179 16.57 -8.73 16.80
CA GLU A 179 16.47 -10.15 16.41
C GLU A 179 17.13 -10.42 15.05
N TYR A 180 16.96 -9.48 14.08
CA TYR A 180 17.43 -9.65 12.70
C TYR A 180 18.42 -8.52 12.34
N ASN A 181 19.65 -8.65 12.81
CA ASN A 181 20.77 -7.77 12.50
C ASN A 181 22.03 -8.59 12.20
N HIS A 182 23.10 -7.95 11.75
CA HIS A 182 24.35 -8.62 11.37
C HIS A 182 24.91 -9.51 12.47
N ASN A 183 24.87 -9.07 13.72
CA ASN A 183 25.41 -9.85 14.83
C ASN A 183 24.55 -11.08 15.16
N SER A 184 23.22 -10.93 15.19
CA SER A 184 22.31 -12.03 15.53
C SER A 184 22.27 -13.10 14.44
N LEU A 185 22.43 -12.73 13.18
CA LEU A 185 22.43 -13.64 12.04
C LEU A 185 23.83 -14.20 11.72
N GLY A 186 24.90 -13.59 12.25
CA GLY A 186 26.26 -13.90 11.85
C GLY A 186 26.52 -13.59 10.37
N ALA A 187 25.78 -12.62 9.80
CA ALA A 187 25.79 -12.27 8.39
C ALA A 187 26.69 -11.06 8.14
N ALA A 188 27.50 -11.09 7.05
CA ALA A 188 28.19 -9.91 6.59
C ALA A 188 27.23 -8.95 5.90
N HIS A 189 26.22 -9.49 5.18
CA HIS A 189 25.25 -8.71 4.41
C HIS A 189 23.83 -9.21 4.58
N ILE A 190 22.89 -8.27 4.75
CA ILE A 190 21.45 -8.53 4.93
C ILE A 190 20.66 -7.89 3.79
N ILE A 191 19.97 -8.71 3.04
CA ILE A 191 19.04 -8.33 1.98
C ILE A 191 17.62 -8.50 2.51
N ILE A 192 16.70 -7.60 2.18
CA ILE A 192 15.30 -7.70 2.62
C ILE A 192 14.32 -7.51 1.47
N ASN A 193 13.26 -8.34 1.46
CA ASN A 193 12.08 -8.16 0.62
C ASN A 193 10.83 -8.13 1.50
N VAL A 194 10.04 -7.06 1.37
CA VAL A 194 8.78 -6.87 2.12
C VAL A 194 7.63 -6.94 1.13
N ALA A 195 7.03 -8.12 0.98
CA ALA A 195 5.93 -8.34 0.04
C ALA A 195 5.10 -9.59 0.40
N GLY A 196 3.81 -9.57 0.05
CA GLY A 196 2.99 -10.78 0.12
C GLY A 196 3.47 -11.86 -0.87
N PHE A 197 3.39 -13.13 -0.48
CA PHE A 197 3.87 -14.25 -1.30
C PHE A 197 2.83 -14.63 -2.37
N ARG A 198 2.83 -13.85 -3.45
CA ARG A 198 1.95 -13.97 -4.60
C ARG A 198 2.76 -13.94 -5.88
N TRP A 199 2.19 -14.45 -6.96
CA TRP A 199 2.86 -14.50 -8.26
C TRP A 199 3.41 -13.15 -8.70
N GLU A 200 2.63 -12.09 -8.50
CA GLU A 200 2.97 -10.74 -8.94
C GLU A 200 4.24 -10.18 -8.29
N LYS A 201 4.69 -10.75 -7.15
CA LYS A 201 5.83 -10.26 -6.37
C LYS A 201 7.17 -10.95 -6.68
N ASP A 202 7.14 -12.04 -7.43
CA ASP A 202 8.30 -12.74 -7.99
C ASP A 202 9.48 -12.95 -7.02
N GLN A 203 9.22 -13.42 -5.80
CA GLN A 203 10.29 -13.82 -4.87
C GLN A 203 11.24 -14.89 -5.46
N PRO A 204 10.83 -15.78 -6.39
CA PRO A 204 11.75 -16.72 -7.03
C PRO A 204 12.98 -16.07 -7.66
N THR A 205 12.87 -14.89 -8.26
CA THR A 205 14.02 -14.18 -8.82
C THR A 205 15.01 -13.77 -7.75
N ILE A 206 14.54 -13.28 -6.57
CA ILE A 206 15.43 -12.95 -5.45
C ILE A 206 16.09 -14.21 -4.88
N ILE A 207 15.34 -15.30 -4.68
CA ILE A 207 15.86 -16.58 -4.15
C ILE A 207 16.94 -17.13 -5.08
N ARG A 208 16.77 -17.08 -6.41
CA ARG A 208 17.81 -17.48 -7.37
C ARG A 208 19.04 -16.58 -7.31
N ALA A 209 18.85 -15.28 -7.16
CA ALA A 209 19.96 -14.33 -7.01
C ALA A 209 20.80 -14.66 -5.75
N MET A 210 20.11 -14.97 -4.65
CA MET A 210 20.80 -15.38 -3.42
C MET A 210 21.63 -16.64 -3.58
N HIS A 211 21.23 -17.61 -4.40
CA HIS A 211 22.02 -18.81 -4.66
C HIS A 211 23.37 -18.49 -5.35
N LEU A 212 23.47 -17.37 -6.06
CA LEU A 212 24.70 -16.93 -6.72
C LEU A 212 25.62 -16.09 -5.83
N LEU A 213 25.14 -15.65 -4.66
CA LEU A 213 25.89 -14.83 -3.72
C LEU A 213 26.62 -15.71 -2.69
N PRO A 214 27.73 -15.22 -2.07
CA PRO A 214 28.43 -15.91 -0.97
C PRO A 214 27.53 -16.27 0.21
N ASP A 215 27.99 -17.21 1.03
CA ASP A 215 27.17 -17.77 2.14
C ASP A 215 26.93 -16.78 3.29
N ASP A 216 27.70 -15.71 3.38
CA ASP A 216 27.56 -14.63 4.37
C ASP A 216 26.51 -13.56 3.98
N TYR A 217 25.81 -13.77 2.85
CA TYR A 217 24.64 -12.96 2.43
C TYR A 217 23.37 -13.65 2.89
N HIS A 218 22.58 -12.96 3.72
CA HIS A 218 21.30 -13.46 4.25
C HIS A 218 20.11 -12.69 3.67
N LEU A 219 19.00 -13.38 3.44
CA LEU A 219 17.76 -12.79 2.92
C LEU A 219 16.65 -12.87 3.95
N LEU A 220 16.03 -11.73 4.26
CA LEU A 220 14.82 -11.63 5.04
C LEU A 220 13.61 -11.51 4.10
N LEU A 221 12.71 -12.49 4.11
CA LEU A 221 11.45 -12.50 3.38
C LEU A 221 10.32 -12.17 4.36
N VAL A 222 9.85 -10.92 4.31
CA VAL A 222 8.79 -10.40 5.19
C VAL A 222 7.46 -10.39 4.46
N GLY A 223 6.52 -11.15 4.96
CA GLY A 223 5.18 -11.32 4.39
C GLY A 223 4.71 -12.77 4.45
N ASP A 224 3.53 -13.01 3.92
CA ASP A 224 2.94 -14.34 3.82
C ASP A 224 2.05 -14.42 2.56
N GLY A 225 1.64 -15.62 2.19
CA GLY A 225 0.76 -15.81 1.05
C GLY A 225 0.74 -17.25 0.51
N ALA A 226 -0.11 -17.46 -0.48
CA ALA A 226 -0.41 -18.80 -1.01
C ALA A 226 0.81 -19.53 -1.61
N ARG A 227 1.88 -18.81 -1.97
CA ARG A 227 3.08 -19.39 -2.60
C ARG A 227 4.22 -19.68 -1.61
N LYS A 228 4.00 -19.51 -0.30
CA LYS A 228 5.04 -19.72 0.71
C LYS A 228 5.67 -21.11 0.63
N GLU A 229 4.84 -22.14 0.52
CA GLU A 229 5.30 -23.53 0.45
C GLU A 229 6.17 -23.78 -0.80
N GLU A 230 5.79 -23.23 -1.94
CA GLU A 230 6.59 -23.28 -3.17
C GLU A 230 7.98 -22.67 -2.98
N TYR A 231 8.07 -21.55 -2.26
CA TYR A 231 9.34 -20.87 -1.99
C TYR A 231 10.21 -21.64 -1.00
N LEU A 232 9.63 -22.23 0.03
CA LEU A 232 10.36 -23.12 0.95
C LEU A 232 10.97 -24.31 0.21
N GLN A 233 10.21 -24.98 -0.66
CA GLN A 233 10.70 -26.07 -1.50
C GLN A 233 11.79 -25.63 -2.47
N MET A 234 11.71 -24.41 -3.00
CA MET A 234 12.73 -23.85 -3.87
C MET A 234 14.04 -23.61 -3.12
N VAL A 235 13.98 -23.00 -1.93
CA VAL A 235 15.13 -22.76 -1.04
C VAL A 235 15.81 -24.06 -0.69
N HIS A 236 15.03 -25.12 -0.35
CA HIS A 236 15.56 -26.46 -0.06
C HIS A 236 16.27 -27.09 -1.27
N ARG A 237 15.67 -27.01 -2.46
CA ARG A 237 16.30 -27.54 -3.69
C ARG A 237 17.61 -26.85 -4.05
N LEU A 238 17.76 -25.57 -3.67
CA LEU A 238 18.98 -24.80 -3.90
C LEU A 238 20.03 -24.96 -2.80
N GLY A 239 19.69 -25.60 -1.67
CA GLY A 239 20.58 -25.83 -0.55
C GLY A 239 21.00 -24.55 0.19
N ILE A 240 20.09 -23.54 0.27
CA ILE A 240 20.39 -22.24 0.85
C ILE A 240 19.52 -21.90 2.08
N GLU A 241 18.95 -22.91 2.74
CA GLU A 241 18.02 -22.74 3.86
C GLU A 241 18.63 -21.97 5.04
N ALA A 242 19.92 -22.17 5.30
CA ALA A 242 20.61 -21.56 6.43
C ALA A 242 20.62 -20.00 6.37
N ARG A 243 20.43 -19.42 5.19
CA ARG A 243 20.54 -17.98 4.96
C ARG A 243 19.29 -17.30 4.38
N ILE A 244 18.17 -18.03 4.26
CA ILE A 244 16.89 -17.48 3.84
C ILE A 244 15.89 -17.56 5.00
N HIS A 245 15.44 -16.38 5.48
CA HIS A 245 14.60 -16.26 6.67
C HIS A 245 13.18 -15.85 6.30
N PHE A 246 12.21 -16.74 6.49
CA PHE A 246 10.78 -16.48 6.28
C PHE A 246 10.16 -15.91 7.56
N LEU A 247 9.99 -14.61 7.66
CA LEU A 247 9.58 -13.93 8.89
C LEU A 247 8.06 -13.85 9.09
N GLY A 248 7.27 -14.24 8.08
CA GLY A 248 5.83 -14.05 8.15
C GLY A 248 5.43 -12.57 8.10
N VAL A 249 4.19 -12.28 8.49
CA VAL A 249 3.69 -10.91 8.59
C VAL A 249 4.23 -10.26 9.86
N ARG A 250 4.86 -9.08 9.72
CA ARG A 250 5.54 -8.36 10.81
C ARG A 250 4.94 -6.96 10.99
N SER A 251 4.97 -6.46 12.22
CA SER A 251 4.60 -5.08 12.57
C SER A 251 5.82 -4.14 12.70
N ASP A 252 7.02 -4.70 12.89
CA ASP A 252 8.31 -4.03 13.03
C ASP A 252 9.07 -3.92 11.69
N VAL A 253 8.35 -3.70 10.61
CA VAL A 253 8.93 -3.55 9.26
C VAL A 253 9.95 -2.40 9.19
N PRO A 254 9.75 -1.24 9.81
CA PRO A 254 10.75 -0.17 9.82
C PRO A 254 12.09 -0.62 10.40
N GLU A 255 12.07 -1.33 11.52
CA GLU A 255 13.26 -1.84 12.22
C GLU A 255 14.00 -2.89 11.37
N LEU A 256 13.25 -3.77 10.71
CA LEU A 256 13.81 -4.77 9.80
C LEU A 256 14.44 -4.13 8.57
N LEU A 257 13.79 -3.13 7.97
CA LEU A 257 14.34 -2.39 6.83
C LEU A 257 15.62 -1.63 7.21
N THR A 258 15.64 -1.02 8.42
CA THR A 258 16.83 -0.33 8.93
C THR A 258 17.99 -1.30 9.20
N SER A 259 17.73 -2.57 9.49
CA SER A 259 18.76 -3.60 9.71
C SER A 259 19.39 -4.13 8.42
N ALA A 260 18.73 -3.95 7.28
CA ALA A 260 19.22 -4.46 6.01
C ALA A 260 20.26 -3.54 5.36
N ASP A 261 21.09 -4.12 4.47
CA ASP A 261 22.02 -3.37 3.62
C ASP A 261 21.38 -2.99 2.30
N VAL A 262 20.52 -3.86 1.75
CA VAL A 262 19.84 -3.67 0.46
C VAL A 262 18.38 -4.09 0.56
N VAL A 263 17.48 -3.25 0.09
CA VAL A 263 16.06 -3.56 -0.06
C VAL A 263 15.77 -3.96 -1.50
N VAL A 264 15.11 -5.09 -1.73
CA VAL A 264 14.85 -5.63 -3.07
C VAL A 264 13.35 -5.81 -3.32
N MET A 265 12.91 -5.42 -4.53
CA MET A 265 11.56 -5.69 -5.05
C MET A 265 11.65 -6.25 -6.47
N SER A 266 11.25 -7.50 -6.67
CA SER A 266 11.38 -8.23 -7.95
C SER A 266 10.09 -8.36 -8.75
N SER A 267 9.04 -7.61 -8.41
CA SER A 267 7.68 -7.78 -8.93
C SER A 267 7.60 -7.83 -10.46
N HIS A 268 6.67 -8.63 -10.99
CA HIS A 268 6.34 -8.65 -12.43
C HIS A 268 5.61 -7.37 -12.87
N HIS A 269 4.85 -6.75 -12.00
CA HIS A 269 4.20 -5.45 -12.20
C HIS A 269 3.76 -4.88 -10.86
N GLU A 270 3.69 -3.56 -10.77
CA GLU A 270 3.22 -2.83 -9.60
C GLU A 270 2.30 -1.66 -9.99
N GLY A 271 1.45 -1.26 -9.05
CA GLY A 271 0.94 0.10 -9.03
C GLY A 271 1.86 0.98 -8.18
N LEU A 272 1.33 2.04 -7.60
CA LEU A 272 2.03 2.78 -6.54
C LEU A 272 1.99 1.91 -5.26
N SER A 273 2.99 1.05 -5.08
CA SER A 273 3.10 0.18 -3.91
C SER A 273 3.70 0.93 -2.73
N LEU A 274 2.99 0.96 -1.60
CA LEU A 274 3.51 1.56 -0.37
C LEU A 274 4.80 0.89 0.10
N SER A 275 4.93 -0.43 -0.06
CA SER A 275 6.15 -1.16 0.33
C SER A 275 7.40 -0.68 -0.42
N ASN A 276 7.25 -0.20 -1.67
CA ASN A 276 8.38 0.37 -2.43
C ASN A 276 8.82 1.70 -1.80
N LEU A 277 7.86 2.55 -1.47
CA LEU A 277 8.12 3.83 -0.81
C LEU A 277 8.68 3.63 0.60
N GLU A 278 8.14 2.67 1.36
CA GLU A 278 8.63 2.27 2.68
C GLU A 278 10.10 1.82 2.60
N GLY A 279 10.43 0.95 1.63
CA GLY A 279 11.79 0.49 1.40
C GLY A 279 12.76 1.62 1.05
N MET A 280 12.34 2.57 0.20
CA MET A 280 13.16 3.74 -0.14
C MET A 280 13.30 4.73 1.03
N ALA A 281 12.28 4.83 1.91
CA ALA A 281 12.29 5.71 3.08
C ALA A 281 13.21 5.22 4.21
N ALA A 282 13.56 3.95 4.23
CA ALA A 282 14.47 3.38 5.24
C ALA A 282 15.92 3.87 5.11
N GLY A 283 16.23 4.70 4.12
CA GLY A 283 17.59 5.22 3.90
C GLY A 283 18.59 4.15 3.51
N LYS A 284 18.12 3.10 2.83
CA LYS A 284 18.92 2.00 2.30
C LYS A 284 18.87 1.99 0.77
N PRO A 285 19.87 1.42 0.07
CA PRO A 285 19.77 1.19 -1.35
C PRO A 285 18.56 0.35 -1.70
N PHE A 286 17.76 0.79 -2.67
CA PHE A 286 16.58 0.09 -3.16
C PHE A 286 16.82 -0.40 -4.58
N VAL A 287 16.66 -1.73 -4.78
CA VAL A 287 16.84 -2.41 -6.06
C VAL A 287 15.51 -2.97 -6.50
N ALA A 288 15.09 -2.68 -7.73
CA ALA A 288 13.82 -3.15 -8.25
C ALA A 288 13.90 -3.68 -9.67
N SER A 289 12.99 -4.60 -10.03
CA SER A 289 12.79 -5.03 -11.41
C SER A 289 12.35 -3.85 -12.29
N ASP A 290 12.87 -3.78 -13.53
CA ASP A 290 12.53 -2.74 -14.50
C ASP A 290 11.20 -3.03 -15.19
N VAL A 291 10.10 -2.79 -14.45
CA VAL A 291 8.72 -2.98 -14.89
C VAL A 291 7.88 -1.74 -14.62
N ASP A 292 6.72 -1.65 -15.28
CA ASP A 292 5.78 -0.54 -15.07
C ASP A 292 5.36 -0.45 -13.59
N GLY A 293 5.24 0.77 -13.10
CA GLY A 293 4.95 1.09 -11.70
C GLY A 293 6.20 1.13 -10.81
N LEU A 294 7.19 0.27 -11.02
CA LEU A 294 8.49 0.35 -10.34
C LEU A 294 9.41 1.35 -11.03
N ARG A 295 9.49 1.29 -12.37
CA ARG A 295 10.31 2.20 -13.16
C ARG A 295 10.03 3.66 -12.87
N GLU A 296 8.78 4.08 -12.78
CA GLU A 296 8.37 5.47 -12.55
C GLU A 296 8.81 6.01 -11.19
N ILE A 297 8.95 5.13 -10.20
CA ILE A 297 9.33 5.51 -8.84
C ILE A 297 10.83 5.44 -8.67
N VAL A 298 11.47 4.38 -9.19
CA VAL A 298 12.85 4.00 -8.89
C VAL A 298 13.86 4.60 -9.86
N SER A 299 13.46 4.84 -11.13
CA SER A 299 14.39 5.36 -12.15
C SER A 299 14.99 6.69 -11.73
N GLY A 300 16.32 6.77 -11.78
CA GLY A 300 17.06 7.96 -11.37
C GLY A 300 17.32 8.07 -9.87
N TYR A 301 16.72 7.25 -9.01
CA TYR A 301 16.87 7.30 -7.56
C TYR A 301 17.42 6.00 -6.96
N GLY A 302 16.85 4.86 -7.28
CA GLY A 302 17.34 3.53 -6.91
C GLY A 302 18.03 2.84 -8.08
N VAL A 303 18.16 1.52 -7.99
CA VAL A 303 18.75 0.67 -9.02
C VAL A 303 17.64 -0.16 -9.68
N LEU A 304 17.64 -0.22 -11.00
CA LEU A 304 16.76 -1.09 -11.78
C LEU A 304 17.56 -2.24 -12.39
N PHE A 305 17.02 -3.47 -12.29
CA PHE A 305 17.57 -4.64 -12.95
C PHE A 305 16.57 -5.20 -13.97
N PRO A 306 17.02 -5.87 -15.06
CA PRO A 306 16.11 -6.44 -16.05
C PRO A 306 15.13 -7.44 -15.41
N HIS A 307 13.86 -7.37 -15.80
CA HIS A 307 12.80 -8.21 -15.28
C HIS A 307 13.18 -9.71 -15.33
N GLU A 308 12.97 -10.43 -14.24
CA GLU A 308 13.31 -11.86 -14.05
C GLU A 308 14.81 -12.22 -14.15
N ASP A 309 15.70 -11.24 -14.31
CA ASP A 309 17.13 -11.49 -14.41
C ASP A 309 17.81 -11.54 -13.03
N HIS A 310 17.82 -12.76 -12.45
CA HIS A 310 18.47 -13.00 -11.16
C HIS A 310 19.99 -12.85 -11.20
N ASN A 311 20.65 -12.96 -12.37
CA ASN A 311 22.09 -12.76 -12.49
C ASN A 311 22.43 -11.28 -12.33
N SER A 312 21.73 -10.39 -13.07
CA SER A 312 21.89 -8.94 -12.92
C SER A 312 21.53 -8.49 -11.51
N LEU A 313 20.46 -9.06 -10.89
CA LEU A 313 20.10 -8.75 -9.51
C LEU A 313 21.23 -9.12 -8.53
N ALA A 314 21.83 -10.31 -8.65
CA ALA A 314 22.94 -10.74 -7.80
C ALA A 314 24.16 -9.82 -7.94
N LEU A 315 24.50 -9.40 -9.15
CA LEU A 315 25.60 -8.46 -9.42
C LEU A 315 25.37 -7.10 -8.76
N GLU A 316 24.15 -6.54 -8.86
CA GLU A 316 23.83 -5.25 -8.25
C GLU A 316 23.77 -5.34 -6.72
N ILE A 317 23.24 -6.41 -6.13
CA ILE A 317 23.28 -6.64 -4.69
C ILE A 317 24.74 -6.68 -4.22
N LYS A 318 25.59 -7.49 -4.86
CA LYS A 318 27.00 -7.60 -4.52
C LYS A 318 27.70 -6.25 -4.58
N ARG A 319 27.51 -5.51 -5.68
CA ARG A 319 28.10 -4.17 -5.86
C ARG A 319 27.69 -3.20 -4.75
N LEU A 320 26.40 -3.18 -4.37
CA LEU A 320 25.91 -2.31 -3.31
C LEU A 320 26.46 -2.69 -1.93
N CYS A 321 26.69 -3.97 -1.67
CA CYS A 321 27.28 -4.44 -0.42
C CYS A 321 28.79 -4.16 -0.35
N GLU A 322 29.52 -4.25 -1.46
CA GLU A 322 30.99 -4.10 -1.51
C GLU A 322 31.45 -2.64 -1.72
N ASP A 323 30.65 -1.80 -2.41
CA ASP A 323 30.95 -0.37 -2.65
C ASP A 323 30.11 0.54 -1.77
N THR A 324 30.60 0.82 -0.57
CA THR A 324 29.92 1.71 0.42
C THR A 324 29.63 3.11 -0.14
N ARG A 325 30.50 3.66 -1.01
CA ARG A 325 30.27 4.99 -1.61
C ARG A 325 29.09 4.96 -2.57
N TYR A 326 29.03 3.94 -3.41
CA TYR A 326 27.91 3.71 -4.33
C TYR A 326 26.61 3.49 -3.55
N ALA A 327 26.62 2.61 -2.55
CA ALA A 327 25.48 2.32 -1.71
C ALA A 327 24.92 3.58 -1.02
N ASN A 328 25.77 4.39 -0.38
CA ASN A 328 25.36 5.63 0.26
C ASN A 328 24.76 6.66 -0.70
N ASN A 329 25.30 6.76 -1.92
CA ASN A 329 24.74 7.62 -2.96
C ASN A 329 23.32 7.18 -3.35
N ILE A 330 23.13 5.89 -3.63
CA ILE A 330 21.82 5.33 -3.97
C ILE A 330 20.83 5.50 -2.79
N ALA A 331 21.23 5.16 -1.57
CA ALA A 331 20.41 5.31 -0.37
C ALA A 331 19.90 6.75 -0.18
N SER A 332 20.80 7.73 -0.33
CA SER A 332 20.45 9.17 -0.22
C SER A 332 19.42 9.59 -1.26
N ARG A 333 19.56 9.13 -2.50
CA ARG A 333 18.62 9.39 -3.60
C ARG A 333 17.26 8.71 -3.35
N CYS A 334 17.27 7.47 -2.89
CA CYS A 334 16.05 6.75 -2.50
C CYS A 334 15.28 7.51 -1.41
N LEU A 335 15.97 7.95 -0.36
CA LEU A 335 15.35 8.73 0.72
C LEU A 335 14.79 10.07 0.21
N GLN A 336 15.52 10.77 -0.68
CA GLN A 336 15.03 11.99 -1.31
C GLN A 336 13.73 11.73 -2.07
N ARG A 337 13.67 10.66 -2.85
CA ARG A 337 12.46 10.27 -3.61
C ARG A 337 11.30 9.93 -2.69
N ALA A 338 11.53 9.16 -1.62
CA ALA A 338 10.49 8.80 -0.67
C ALA A 338 9.83 10.02 0.00
N LYS A 339 10.61 11.07 0.29
CA LYS A 339 10.09 12.33 0.86
C LYS A 339 9.06 13.03 -0.02
N GLU A 340 9.12 12.85 -1.36
CA GLU A 340 8.11 13.40 -2.27
C GLU A 340 6.74 12.72 -2.09
N PHE A 341 6.72 11.54 -1.46
CA PHE A 341 5.52 10.76 -1.14
C PHE A 341 5.25 10.72 0.37
N ASP A 342 5.64 11.78 1.10
CA ASP A 342 5.26 11.87 2.50
C ASP A 342 3.75 11.99 2.67
N ILE A 343 3.22 11.30 3.69
CA ILE A 343 1.78 11.24 3.99
C ILE A 343 1.14 12.63 4.17
N SER A 344 1.90 13.62 4.58
CA SER A 344 1.42 14.99 4.77
C SER A 344 0.81 15.57 3.50
N SER A 345 1.40 15.28 2.33
CA SER A 345 0.86 15.70 1.04
C SER A 345 -0.51 15.07 0.74
N THR A 346 -0.67 13.79 1.07
CA THR A 346 -1.96 13.07 0.94
C THR A 346 -3.01 13.67 1.88
N VAL A 347 -2.65 13.92 3.14
CA VAL A 347 -3.53 14.53 4.16
C VAL A 347 -3.99 15.91 3.71
N ILE A 348 -3.07 16.77 3.25
CA ILE A 348 -3.40 18.11 2.75
C ILE A 348 -4.33 18.02 1.54
N GLY A 349 -4.04 17.15 0.58
CA GLY A 349 -4.87 16.95 -0.61
C GLY A 349 -6.30 16.53 -0.25
N TYR A 350 -6.48 15.56 0.66
CA TYR A 350 -7.80 15.12 1.11
C TYR A 350 -8.54 16.25 1.85
N SER A 351 -7.85 16.93 2.77
CA SER A 351 -8.42 18.05 3.54
C SER A 351 -8.88 19.20 2.64
N THR A 352 -8.11 19.50 1.60
CA THR A 352 -8.47 20.54 0.61
C THR A 352 -9.76 20.19 -0.12
N ILE A 353 -9.86 18.96 -0.65
CA ILE A 353 -11.08 18.48 -1.32
C ILE A 353 -12.29 18.56 -0.38
N TYR A 354 -12.15 18.12 0.85
CA TYR A 354 -13.26 18.12 1.81
C TYR A 354 -13.76 19.55 2.09
N ARG A 355 -12.85 20.51 2.26
CA ARG A 355 -13.19 21.92 2.49
C ARG A 355 -13.88 22.53 1.28
N GLU A 356 -13.38 22.27 0.08
CA GLU A 356 -13.98 22.76 -1.18
C GLU A 356 -15.41 22.25 -1.35
N LEU A 357 -15.66 20.97 -1.11
CA LEU A 357 -16.99 20.38 -1.22
C LEU A 357 -17.98 20.94 -0.18
N ILE A 358 -17.53 21.18 1.05
CA ILE A 358 -18.38 21.81 2.08
C ILE A 358 -18.74 23.25 1.67
N ASN A 359 -17.76 24.04 1.21
CA ASN A 359 -17.98 25.43 0.78
C ASN A 359 -18.91 25.55 -0.44
N GLN A 360 -18.93 24.55 -1.33
CA GLN A 360 -19.85 24.50 -2.47
C GLN A 360 -21.29 24.11 -2.08
N LYS A 361 -21.48 23.51 -0.92
CA LYS A 361 -22.79 23.08 -0.42
C LYS A 361 -23.49 24.19 0.38
N THR A 362 -22.72 25.11 0.97
CA THR A 362 -23.22 26.29 1.69
C THR A 362 -23.59 27.38 0.73
#